data_d7ec4d78d6860e4fe8ec957744b41c78
#
_entry.id   d7ec4d78d6860e4fe8ec957744b41c78
#
_cell.length_a   1.000
_cell.length_b   1.000
_cell.length_c   1.000
_cell.angle_alpha   90.00
_cell.angle_beta   90.00
_cell.angle_gamma   90.00
#
_symmetry.space_group_name_H-M   'P 1'
#
loop_
_entity.id
_entity.type
_entity.pdbx_description
1 polymer ?
#
loop_
_entity_poly.entity_id
_entity_poly.type
_entity_poly.pdbx_seq_one_letter_code
_entity_poly.pdbx_strand_id
1 'polypeptide(L)'
;MNTARTARRARLPLIISALVVATAAVIIPLSQTATASAHTTTRAAATAGFKPTIVLEHGAWADTSSWNGVITRLQADGYTVYAPPNPLQGLTYDSAFLADFLHSISGPIVLVGHSYGGAVITNAATGDSQVKALVYVDAFAPAQGQTLAQLLASVPGSCAVPANLNVVPFPGAPAGVGDAYITQSAFPSCMADGLPAREAHVLAVTQPPIATSAITDPSRVPAWQTIPSWAVGGRRRPRHTAGSAAGHGGERRRPHH
;
A
#
# COMPACT_ATOMS: atom_id res chain seq x y z
N MET A 1 -21.39 39.08 -38.76
CA MET A 1 -22.71 38.97 -38.09
C MET A 1 -22.48 38.61 -36.64
N ASN A 2 -22.70 39.61 -35.79
CA ASN A 2 -22.53 39.57 -34.32
C ASN A 2 -23.74 38.89 -33.68
N THR A 3 -23.54 37.98 -32.74
CA THR A 3 -24.55 37.69 -31.72
C THR A 3 -23.87 37.52 -30.35
N ALA A 4 -23.92 38.60 -29.57
CA ALA A 4 -23.57 38.67 -28.17
C ALA A 4 -24.66 37.89 -27.35
N ARG A 5 -24.23 36.99 -26.46
CA ARG A 5 -25.09 36.40 -25.43
C ARG A 5 -24.80 37.06 -24.09
N THR A 6 -25.79 37.79 -23.62
CA THR A 6 -25.87 38.47 -22.33
C THR A 6 -25.93 37.48 -21.15
N ALA A 7 -25.05 37.68 -20.19
CA ALA A 7 -25.07 36.99 -18.88
C ALA A 7 -26.11 37.66 -17.95
N ARG A 8 -27.09 36.90 -17.47
CA ARG A 8 -28.02 37.30 -16.41
C ARG A 8 -27.38 37.07 -15.04
N ARG A 9 -27.18 38.15 -14.30
CA ARG A 9 -26.82 38.13 -12.87
C ARG A 9 -28.08 37.89 -12.04
N ALA A 10 -28.12 36.81 -11.24
CA ALA A 10 -29.12 36.58 -10.23
C ALA A 10 -28.75 37.31 -8.94
N ARG A 11 -29.68 38.14 -8.44
CA ARG A 11 -29.56 38.85 -7.13
C ARG A 11 -30.20 37.98 -6.06
N LEU A 12 -29.48 37.70 -4.96
CA LEU A 12 -30.01 37.14 -3.74
C LEU A 12 -30.64 38.24 -2.87
N PRO A 13 -31.79 38.02 -2.23
CA PRO A 13 -32.36 38.96 -1.27
C PRO A 13 -31.76 38.75 0.15
N LEU A 14 -31.45 39.87 0.77
CA LEU A 14 -31.05 39.99 2.18
C LEU A 14 -32.30 39.86 3.05
N ILE A 15 -32.34 38.89 3.97
CA ILE A 15 -33.39 38.78 4.99
C ILE A 15 -32.77 39.27 6.32
N ILE A 16 -33.31 40.43 6.78
CA ILE A 16 -33.04 40.98 8.11
C ILE A 16 -34.07 40.38 9.06
N SER A 17 -33.65 39.66 10.09
CA SER A 17 -34.53 39.18 11.16
C SER A 17 -34.28 39.96 12.44
N ALA A 18 -35.36 40.50 12.96
CA ALA A 18 -35.44 41.37 14.11
C ALA A 18 -35.25 40.62 15.44
N LEU A 19 -34.56 41.28 16.34
CA LEU A 19 -34.28 40.90 17.72
C LEU A 19 -35.52 41.20 18.60
N VAL A 20 -36.11 40.17 19.22
CA VAL A 20 -37.12 40.33 20.27
C VAL A 20 -36.49 40.08 21.65
N VAL A 21 -36.44 41.09 22.46
CA VAL A 21 -36.03 41.01 23.89
C VAL A 21 -37.24 40.67 24.70
N ALA A 22 -37.25 39.54 25.39
CA ALA A 22 -38.23 39.18 26.40
C ALA A 22 -37.57 39.12 27.78
N THR A 23 -37.97 40.05 28.66
CA THR A 23 -37.61 40.08 30.09
C THR A 23 -38.49 39.07 30.83
N ALA A 24 -37.93 38.12 31.54
CA ALA A 24 -38.65 37.22 32.45
C ALA A 24 -38.11 37.32 33.87
N ALA A 25 -39.04 37.40 34.80
CA ALA A 25 -38.84 37.63 36.24
C ALA A 25 -38.20 36.43 36.94
N VAL A 26 -37.36 36.75 37.93
CA VAL A 26 -36.70 35.83 38.84
C VAL A 26 -37.68 35.38 39.93
N ILE A 27 -37.97 34.09 39.98
CA ILE A 27 -38.60 33.41 41.13
C ILE A 27 -37.56 32.45 41.69
N ILE A 28 -37.12 32.69 42.93
CA ILE A 28 -36.20 31.82 43.65
C ILE A 28 -37.02 30.83 44.52
N PRO A 29 -36.94 29.53 44.31
CA PRO A 29 -37.36 28.55 45.30
C PRO A 29 -36.15 28.09 46.13
N LEU A 30 -36.29 28.18 47.44
CA LEU A 30 -35.42 27.55 48.44
C LEU A 30 -35.50 26.02 48.25
N SER A 31 -34.42 25.38 47.83
CA SER A 31 -34.35 23.91 47.70
C SER A 31 -33.34 23.33 48.67
N GLN A 32 -33.80 22.35 49.39
CA GLN A 32 -33.14 21.56 50.42
C GLN A 32 -31.92 20.83 49.81
N THR A 33 -30.82 20.87 50.57
CA THR A 33 -29.60 20.12 50.30
C THR A 33 -29.83 18.62 50.52
N ALA A 34 -30.04 17.87 49.47
CA ALA A 34 -29.84 16.42 49.47
C ALA A 34 -28.41 16.14 49.02
N THR A 35 -27.57 15.69 49.94
CA THR A 35 -26.23 15.16 49.63
C THR A 35 -26.37 13.82 48.90
N ALA A 36 -26.45 13.86 47.60
CA ALA A 36 -26.28 12.68 46.79
C ALA A 36 -24.78 12.44 46.58
N SER A 37 -24.26 11.39 47.20
CA SER A 37 -22.93 10.86 46.88
C SER A 37 -22.90 10.44 45.40
N ALA A 38 -22.38 11.32 44.56
CA ALA A 38 -22.08 10.99 43.20
C ALA A 38 -20.91 9.98 43.18
N HIS A 39 -21.22 8.70 43.04
CA HIS A 39 -20.25 7.74 42.59
C HIS A 39 -19.83 8.15 41.17
N THR A 40 -18.75 8.90 41.08
CA THR A 40 -18.07 9.19 39.82
C THR A 40 -17.49 7.88 39.31
N THR A 41 -18.29 7.15 38.58
CA THR A 41 -17.74 6.11 37.66
C THR A 41 -16.89 6.84 36.65
N THR A 42 -15.61 6.95 36.94
CA THR A 42 -14.59 7.31 35.96
C THR A 42 -14.60 6.18 34.92
N ARG A 43 -15.50 6.30 33.95
CA ARG A 43 -15.39 5.55 32.72
C ARG A 43 -14.06 5.97 32.14
N ALA A 44 -13.04 5.12 32.32
CA ALA A 44 -11.77 5.28 31.64
C ALA A 44 -12.12 5.53 30.16
N ALA A 45 -11.91 6.76 29.71
CA ALA A 45 -11.93 7.06 28.31
C ALA A 45 -10.85 6.14 27.75
N ALA A 46 -11.27 5.04 27.10
CA ALA A 46 -10.39 4.26 26.28
C ALA A 46 -9.75 5.31 25.39
N THR A 47 -8.46 5.55 25.56
CA THR A 47 -7.65 6.30 24.62
C THR A 47 -7.89 5.62 23.31
N ALA A 48 -8.71 6.22 22.45
CA ALA A 48 -8.86 5.81 21.07
C ALA A 48 -7.45 5.90 20.51
N GLY A 49 -6.74 4.77 20.51
CA GLY A 49 -5.37 4.69 20.04
C GLY A 49 -5.35 5.25 18.63
N PHE A 50 -4.53 6.26 18.42
CA PHE A 50 -4.41 6.91 17.11
C PHE A 50 -4.04 5.81 16.12
N LYS A 51 -4.96 5.47 15.19
CA LYS A 51 -4.70 4.44 14.18
C LYS A 51 -3.56 4.89 13.30
N PRO A 52 -2.58 4.03 12.99
CA PRO A 52 -1.53 4.38 12.07
C PRO A 52 -2.09 4.58 10.65
N THR A 53 -1.41 5.39 9.88
CA THR A 53 -1.62 5.46 8.44
C THR A 53 -1.06 4.20 7.78
N ILE A 54 -1.80 3.59 6.86
CA ILE A 54 -1.35 2.43 6.10
C ILE A 54 -0.90 2.91 4.72
N VAL A 55 0.34 2.58 4.34
CA VAL A 55 0.86 2.87 3.00
C VAL A 55 1.13 1.54 2.30
N LEU A 56 0.58 1.39 1.08
CA LEU A 56 0.62 0.17 0.29
C LEU A 56 1.45 0.39 -0.98
N GLU A 57 2.55 -0.36 -1.11
CA GLU A 57 3.48 -0.28 -2.23
C GLU A 57 3.32 -1.50 -3.14
N HIS A 58 2.96 -1.27 -4.41
CA HIS A 58 2.74 -2.34 -5.37
C HIS A 58 4.05 -2.89 -5.96
N GLY A 59 3.97 -4.07 -6.56
CA GLY A 59 5.09 -4.75 -7.20
C GLY A 59 5.25 -4.40 -8.68
N ALA A 60 6.22 -5.07 -9.31
CA ALA A 60 6.47 -5.00 -10.74
C ALA A 60 5.25 -5.45 -11.56
N TRP A 61 5.09 -4.88 -12.75
CA TRP A 61 4.01 -5.21 -13.72
C TRP A 61 2.59 -5.06 -13.17
N ALA A 62 2.44 -4.36 -12.05
CA ALA A 62 1.18 -4.01 -11.42
C ALA A 62 1.14 -2.50 -11.15
N ASP A 63 -0.03 -1.99 -10.81
CA ASP A 63 -0.24 -0.61 -10.40
C ASP A 63 -0.99 -0.53 -9.06
N THR A 64 -1.31 0.67 -8.63
CA THR A 64 -2.00 0.95 -7.36
C THR A 64 -3.35 0.26 -7.25
N SER A 65 -4.03 -0.01 -8.38
CA SER A 65 -5.35 -0.64 -8.39
C SER A 65 -5.32 -2.09 -7.91
N SER A 66 -4.15 -2.74 -7.93
CA SER A 66 -3.96 -4.08 -7.36
C SER A 66 -4.30 -4.14 -5.87
N TRP A 67 -4.27 -3.01 -5.18
CA TRP A 67 -4.62 -2.88 -3.77
C TRP A 67 -6.09 -2.54 -3.50
N ASN A 68 -6.94 -2.32 -4.52
CA ASN A 68 -8.33 -1.84 -4.34
C ASN A 68 -9.13 -2.66 -3.32
N GLY A 69 -9.04 -3.97 -3.36
CA GLY A 69 -9.75 -4.85 -2.42
C GLY A 69 -9.26 -4.71 -0.96
N VAL A 70 -7.97 -4.47 -0.77
CA VAL A 70 -7.36 -4.24 0.55
C VAL A 70 -7.70 -2.84 1.05
N ILE A 71 -7.59 -1.82 0.19
CA ILE A 71 -7.93 -0.43 0.50
C ILE A 71 -9.36 -0.35 1.01
N THR A 72 -10.32 -0.93 0.29
CA THR A 72 -11.73 -0.91 0.66
C THR A 72 -11.97 -1.47 2.07
N ARG A 73 -11.30 -2.58 2.43
CA ARG A 73 -11.44 -3.20 3.75
C ARG A 73 -10.81 -2.36 4.85
N LEU A 74 -9.59 -1.87 4.63
CA LEU A 74 -8.89 -1.04 5.61
C LEU A 74 -9.64 0.29 5.87
N GLN A 75 -10.20 0.90 4.82
CA GLN A 75 -11.02 2.10 4.96
C GLN A 75 -12.33 1.82 5.73
N ALA A 76 -12.98 0.68 5.46
CA ALA A 76 -14.15 0.25 6.23
C ALA A 76 -13.82 0.03 7.72
N ASP A 77 -12.61 -0.42 8.02
CA ASP A 77 -12.09 -0.55 9.38
C ASP A 77 -11.61 0.80 9.98
N GLY A 78 -11.76 1.91 9.24
CA GLY A 78 -11.46 3.28 9.68
C GLY A 78 -9.97 3.61 9.72
N TYR A 79 -9.15 2.99 8.88
CA TYR A 79 -7.75 3.40 8.65
C TYR A 79 -7.65 4.48 7.57
N THR A 80 -6.70 5.39 7.74
CA THR A 80 -6.21 6.22 6.63
C THR A 80 -5.28 5.37 5.78
N VAL A 81 -5.54 5.29 4.47
CA VAL A 81 -4.80 4.43 3.54
C VAL A 81 -4.32 5.24 2.35
N TYR A 82 -3.06 5.04 1.98
CA TYR A 82 -2.47 5.54 0.75
C TYR A 82 -1.89 4.37 -0.05
N ALA A 83 -1.93 4.49 -1.37
CA ALA A 83 -1.25 3.61 -2.30
C ALA A 83 -0.58 4.49 -3.37
N PRO A 84 0.61 5.05 -3.10
CA PRO A 84 1.32 5.85 -4.09
C PRO A 84 1.72 4.98 -5.30
N PRO A 85 1.86 5.57 -6.49
CA PRO A 85 2.40 4.86 -7.63
C PRO A 85 3.88 4.56 -7.40
N ASN A 86 4.30 3.32 -7.69
CA ASN A 86 5.70 2.92 -7.77
C ASN A 86 6.21 3.27 -9.17
N PRO A 87 7.25 4.10 -9.34
CA PRO A 87 7.73 4.49 -10.65
C PRO A 87 8.32 3.34 -11.48
N LEU A 88 8.80 2.26 -10.84
CA LEU A 88 9.39 1.08 -11.47
C LEU A 88 10.63 1.38 -12.33
N GLN A 89 11.38 2.43 -11.98
CA GLN A 89 12.54 2.95 -12.73
C GLN A 89 13.89 2.50 -12.18
N GLY A 90 13.92 1.86 -11.01
CA GLY A 90 15.12 1.36 -10.36
C GLY A 90 14.99 1.38 -8.86
N LEU A 91 15.57 0.39 -8.16
CA LEU A 91 15.40 0.24 -6.72
C LEU A 91 15.83 1.49 -5.95
N THR A 92 16.92 2.13 -6.37
CA THR A 92 17.41 3.35 -5.73
C THR A 92 16.45 4.52 -5.92
N TYR A 93 15.96 4.71 -7.15
CA TYR A 93 15.03 5.79 -7.49
C TYR A 93 13.66 5.59 -6.84
N ASP A 94 13.10 4.40 -6.96
CA ASP A 94 11.76 4.07 -6.46
C ASP A 94 11.70 4.16 -4.93
N SER A 95 12.78 3.73 -4.27
CA SER A 95 12.89 3.86 -2.81
C SER A 95 12.99 5.31 -2.34
N ALA A 96 13.71 6.16 -3.08
CA ALA A 96 13.76 7.59 -2.76
C ALA A 96 12.41 8.27 -3.00
N PHE A 97 11.73 7.93 -4.10
CA PHE A 97 10.39 8.43 -4.40
C PHE A 97 9.39 8.08 -3.30
N LEU A 98 9.41 6.82 -2.84
CA LEU A 98 8.55 6.41 -1.73
C LEU A 98 8.93 7.10 -0.42
N ALA A 99 10.24 7.26 -0.11
CA ALA A 99 10.69 7.95 1.09
C ALA A 99 10.19 9.41 1.14
N ASP A 100 10.28 10.14 0.04
CA ASP A 100 9.75 11.50 -0.07
C ASP A 100 8.23 11.53 0.18
N PHE A 101 7.50 10.55 -0.34
CA PHE A 101 6.08 10.42 -0.05
C PHE A 101 5.80 10.15 1.44
N LEU A 102 6.56 9.25 2.08
CA LEU A 102 6.41 8.94 3.51
C LEU A 102 6.66 10.19 4.38
N HIS A 103 7.65 11.01 4.05
CA HIS A 103 7.93 12.27 4.75
C HIS A 103 6.79 13.30 4.67
N SER A 104 5.87 13.17 3.72
CA SER A 104 4.68 14.04 3.62
C SER A 104 3.57 13.64 4.59
N ILE A 105 3.67 12.48 5.22
CA ILE A 105 2.66 11.94 6.15
C ILE A 105 3.06 12.29 7.58
N SER A 106 2.11 12.76 8.38
CA SER A 106 2.31 13.01 9.81
C SER A 106 1.80 11.83 10.64
N GLY A 107 2.58 11.39 11.62
CA GLY A 107 2.20 10.35 12.57
C GLY A 107 2.70 8.95 12.21
N PRO A 108 2.28 7.92 12.96
CA PRO A 108 2.80 6.56 12.78
C PRO A 108 2.31 5.93 11.47
N ILE A 109 3.22 5.23 10.79
CA ILE A 109 2.99 4.55 9.51
C ILE A 109 3.18 3.04 9.67
N VAL A 110 2.28 2.26 9.09
CA VAL A 110 2.50 0.85 8.74
C VAL A 110 2.71 0.80 7.23
N LEU A 111 3.88 0.34 6.82
CA LEU A 111 4.28 0.30 5.41
C LEU A 111 4.21 -1.14 4.90
N VAL A 112 3.45 -1.36 3.84
CA VAL A 112 3.16 -2.67 3.27
C VAL A 112 3.71 -2.74 1.85
N GLY A 113 4.49 -3.77 1.52
CA GLY A 113 5.01 -3.97 0.17
C GLY A 113 4.65 -5.34 -0.38
N HIS A 114 4.21 -5.38 -1.65
CA HIS A 114 3.98 -6.62 -2.38
C HIS A 114 5.11 -6.85 -3.40
N SER A 115 5.60 -8.08 -3.49
CA SER A 115 6.59 -8.47 -4.51
C SER A 115 7.80 -7.51 -4.54
N TYR A 116 8.10 -6.86 -5.68
CA TYR A 116 9.13 -5.82 -5.82
C TYR A 116 8.93 -4.66 -4.83
N GLY A 117 7.68 -4.28 -4.54
CA GLY A 117 7.38 -3.26 -3.53
C GLY A 117 7.97 -3.57 -2.15
N GLY A 118 8.20 -4.85 -1.83
CA GLY A 118 8.92 -5.24 -0.61
C GLY A 118 10.38 -4.80 -0.61
N ALA A 119 11.07 -4.88 -1.73
CA ALA A 119 12.44 -4.35 -1.85
C ALA A 119 12.44 -2.81 -1.75
N VAL A 120 11.43 -2.15 -2.32
CA VAL A 120 11.28 -0.70 -2.25
C VAL A 120 11.07 -0.26 -0.80
N ILE A 121 10.13 -0.86 -0.04
CA ILE A 121 9.90 -0.50 1.37
C ILE A 121 11.11 -0.81 2.26
N THR A 122 11.87 -1.86 1.93
CA THR A 122 13.10 -2.23 2.63
C THR A 122 14.11 -1.11 2.62
N ASN A 123 14.22 -0.37 1.53
CA ASN A 123 15.18 0.72 1.37
C ASN A 123 14.59 2.09 1.74
N ALA A 124 13.32 2.33 1.44
CA ALA A 124 12.66 3.61 1.65
C ALA A 124 12.50 3.96 3.15
N ALA A 125 12.21 2.96 3.99
CA ALA A 125 11.94 3.17 5.40
C ALA A 125 13.20 3.24 6.28
N THR A 126 14.40 3.11 5.71
CA THR A 126 15.64 3.10 6.50
C THR A 126 15.86 4.45 7.20
N GLY A 127 15.87 4.42 8.54
CA GLY A 127 16.07 5.63 9.35
C GLY A 127 14.81 6.48 9.54
N ASP A 128 13.67 6.13 8.93
CA ASP A 128 12.41 6.84 9.13
C ASP A 128 11.75 6.44 10.45
N SER A 129 11.77 7.36 11.40
CA SER A 129 11.18 7.16 12.73
C SER A 129 9.66 7.11 12.74
N GLN A 130 8.97 7.54 11.68
CA GLN A 130 7.51 7.47 11.56
C GLN A 130 7.04 6.07 11.18
N VAL A 131 7.84 5.29 10.45
CA VAL A 131 7.50 3.92 10.08
C VAL A 131 7.66 3.01 11.30
N LYS A 132 6.56 2.45 11.78
CA LYS A 132 6.48 1.61 12.98
C LYS A 132 6.44 0.11 12.69
N ALA A 133 6.08 -0.25 11.46
CA ALA A 133 5.94 -1.63 11.05
C ALA A 133 6.16 -1.78 9.55
N LEU A 134 6.79 -2.89 9.13
CA LEU A 134 6.87 -3.33 7.75
C LEU A 134 6.08 -4.61 7.56
N VAL A 135 5.31 -4.70 6.48
CA VAL A 135 4.57 -5.91 6.12
C VAL A 135 4.93 -6.32 4.69
N TYR A 136 5.47 -7.49 4.55
CA TYR A 136 5.90 -8.08 3.27
C TYR A 136 4.83 -9.08 2.81
N VAL A 137 4.14 -8.78 1.71
CA VAL A 137 3.09 -9.64 1.14
C VAL A 137 3.63 -10.33 -0.11
N ASP A 138 3.95 -11.62 -0.01
CA ASP A 138 4.64 -12.38 -1.08
C ASP A 138 5.77 -11.57 -1.73
N ALA A 139 6.66 -11.02 -0.91
CA ALA A 139 7.52 -9.90 -1.29
C ALA A 139 9.02 -10.18 -1.04
N PHE A 140 9.87 -9.44 -1.75
CA PHE A 140 11.30 -9.46 -1.55
C PHE A 140 11.70 -8.60 -0.33
N ALA A 141 12.58 -9.15 0.50
CA ALA A 141 13.20 -8.46 1.63
C ALA A 141 14.73 -8.59 1.53
N PRO A 142 15.37 -7.90 0.58
CA PRO A 142 16.79 -8.08 0.31
C PRO A 142 17.67 -7.65 1.50
N ALA A 143 18.78 -8.35 1.68
CA ALA A 143 19.88 -7.90 2.55
C ALA A 143 20.69 -6.79 1.88
N GLN A 144 21.53 -6.10 2.67
CA GLN A 144 22.43 -5.08 2.13
C GLN A 144 23.34 -5.66 1.04
N GLY A 145 23.43 -4.98 -0.09
CA GLY A 145 24.21 -5.40 -1.27
C GLY A 145 23.55 -6.48 -2.11
N GLN A 146 22.46 -7.08 -1.68
CA GLN A 146 21.75 -8.11 -2.42
C GLN A 146 20.87 -7.48 -3.52
N THR A 147 20.88 -8.10 -4.71
CA THR A 147 20.03 -7.70 -5.84
C THR A 147 18.81 -8.61 -5.95
N LEU A 148 17.76 -8.11 -6.63
CA LEU A 148 16.59 -8.95 -6.92
C LEU A 148 16.95 -10.07 -7.90
N ALA A 149 17.89 -9.86 -8.82
CA ALA A 149 18.38 -10.91 -9.72
C ALA A 149 18.91 -12.12 -8.93
N GLN A 150 19.67 -11.90 -7.86
CA GLN A 150 20.17 -12.97 -6.98
C GLN A 150 19.02 -13.69 -6.27
N LEU A 151 18.04 -12.95 -5.76
CA LEU A 151 16.87 -13.53 -5.09
C LEU A 151 16.01 -14.34 -6.06
N LEU A 152 15.74 -13.82 -7.25
CA LEU A 152 14.97 -14.51 -8.29
C LEU A 152 15.66 -15.81 -8.74
N ALA A 153 16.99 -15.80 -8.86
CA ALA A 153 17.76 -17.01 -9.20
C ALA A 153 17.64 -18.11 -8.15
N SER A 154 17.36 -17.75 -6.89
CA SER A 154 17.18 -18.71 -5.78
C SER A 154 15.77 -19.29 -5.69
N VAL A 155 14.79 -18.72 -6.42
CA VAL A 155 13.38 -19.15 -6.39
C VAL A 155 13.04 -19.99 -7.59
N PRO A 156 12.83 -21.31 -7.44
CA PRO A 156 12.42 -22.16 -8.55
C PRO A 156 11.06 -21.73 -9.13
N GLY A 157 10.97 -21.71 -10.48
CA GLY A 157 9.73 -21.40 -11.19
C GLY A 157 9.38 -19.90 -11.23
N SER A 158 10.37 -19.02 -11.03
CA SER A 158 10.19 -17.59 -11.29
C SER A 158 9.76 -17.36 -12.74
N CYS A 159 8.79 -16.49 -12.94
CA CYS A 159 8.33 -16.06 -14.26
C CYS A 159 9.21 -14.97 -14.89
N ALA A 160 9.94 -14.23 -14.09
CA ALA A 160 10.86 -13.17 -14.56
C ALA A 160 12.15 -13.76 -15.13
N VAL A 161 12.00 -14.57 -16.20
CA VAL A 161 13.10 -15.17 -16.94
C VAL A 161 13.19 -14.54 -18.33
N PRO A 162 14.38 -14.46 -18.96
CA PRO A 162 14.56 -13.78 -20.25
C PRO A 162 13.57 -14.22 -21.34
N ALA A 163 13.19 -15.49 -21.36
CA ALA A 163 12.24 -16.03 -22.35
C ALA A 163 10.82 -15.46 -22.23
N ASN A 164 10.46 -14.93 -21.05
CA ASN A 164 9.15 -14.36 -20.79
C ASN A 164 9.17 -12.82 -20.83
N LEU A 165 10.31 -12.19 -21.06
CA LEU A 165 10.47 -10.75 -21.03
C LEU A 165 10.66 -10.17 -22.43
N ASN A 166 9.96 -9.09 -22.71
CA ASN A 166 10.22 -8.18 -23.82
C ASN A 166 10.84 -6.91 -23.25
N VAL A 167 12.12 -6.65 -23.58
CA VAL A 167 12.84 -5.47 -23.07
C VAL A 167 12.91 -4.43 -24.17
N VAL A 168 12.38 -3.23 -23.89
CA VAL A 168 12.28 -2.12 -24.81
C VAL A 168 13.15 -0.96 -24.29
N PRO A 169 14.04 -0.38 -25.11
CA PRO A 169 14.77 0.80 -24.68
C PRO A 169 13.83 1.99 -24.50
N PHE A 170 14.15 2.88 -23.56
CA PHE A 170 13.40 4.13 -23.34
C PHE A 170 14.34 5.34 -23.38
N PRO A 171 13.82 6.54 -23.74
CA PRO A 171 14.64 7.74 -23.84
C PRO A 171 15.29 8.11 -22.51
N GLY A 172 16.60 8.35 -22.50
CA GLY A 172 17.35 8.70 -21.30
C GLY A 172 17.81 7.50 -20.48
N ALA A 173 17.48 6.26 -20.88
CA ALA A 173 17.97 5.07 -20.18
C ALA A 173 19.51 4.97 -20.24
N PRO A 174 20.16 4.58 -19.13
CA PRO A 174 21.57 4.20 -19.16
C PRO A 174 21.82 3.06 -20.13
N ALA A 175 23.06 2.94 -20.63
CA ALA A 175 23.43 1.84 -21.53
C ALA A 175 23.11 0.47 -20.88
N GLY A 176 22.41 -0.38 -21.62
CA GLY A 176 22.01 -1.71 -21.15
C GLY A 176 20.77 -1.74 -20.25
N VAL A 177 20.16 -0.60 -19.95
CA VAL A 177 18.89 -0.51 -19.21
C VAL A 177 17.73 -0.36 -20.20
N GLY A 178 16.63 -1.05 -19.95
CA GLY A 178 15.40 -0.96 -20.73
C GLY A 178 14.19 -1.33 -19.88
N ASP A 179 13.02 -1.00 -20.39
CA ASP A 179 11.73 -1.36 -19.82
C ASP A 179 11.38 -2.82 -20.13
N ALA A 180 11.29 -3.64 -19.11
CA ALA A 180 10.94 -5.05 -19.22
C ALA A 180 9.43 -5.24 -19.02
N TYR A 181 8.79 -5.80 -20.03
CA TYR A 181 7.39 -6.26 -20.02
C TYR A 181 7.37 -7.78 -19.97
N ILE A 182 6.45 -8.38 -19.25
CA ILE A 182 6.15 -9.79 -19.41
C ILE A 182 5.41 -9.97 -20.74
N THR A 183 5.83 -10.95 -21.56
CA THR A 183 5.13 -11.23 -22.81
C THR A 183 3.65 -11.53 -22.55
N GLN A 184 2.75 -11.06 -23.43
CA GLN A 184 1.30 -11.23 -23.23
C GLN A 184 0.89 -12.70 -23.12
N SER A 185 1.62 -13.60 -23.77
CA SER A 185 1.39 -15.05 -23.70
C SER A 185 1.75 -15.66 -22.35
N ALA A 186 2.81 -15.13 -21.69
CA ALA A 186 3.25 -15.62 -20.39
C ALA A 186 2.49 -14.97 -19.21
N PHE A 187 2.01 -13.73 -19.38
CA PHE A 187 1.43 -12.94 -18.29
C PHE A 187 0.31 -13.65 -17.52
N PRO A 188 -0.71 -14.27 -18.17
CA PRO A 188 -1.80 -14.91 -17.47
C PRO A 188 -1.36 -15.98 -16.47
N SER A 189 -0.42 -16.82 -16.87
CA SER A 189 0.10 -17.90 -16.01
C SER A 189 1.13 -17.42 -14.99
N CYS A 190 1.78 -16.29 -15.26
CA CYS A 190 2.84 -15.73 -14.43
C CYS A 190 2.33 -14.81 -13.33
N MET A 191 1.46 -13.88 -13.70
CA MET A 191 1.06 -12.74 -12.86
C MET A 191 -0.41 -12.80 -12.46
N ALA A 192 -1.24 -13.51 -13.21
CA ALA A 192 -2.70 -13.47 -13.06
C ALA A 192 -3.29 -14.90 -12.94
N ASP A 193 -2.50 -15.85 -12.42
CA ASP A 193 -2.94 -17.23 -12.19
C ASP A 193 -4.10 -17.24 -11.17
N GLY A 194 -5.22 -17.80 -11.59
CA GLY A 194 -6.45 -17.84 -10.79
C GLY A 194 -7.46 -16.71 -11.06
N LEU A 195 -7.12 -15.71 -11.89
CA LEU A 195 -8.09 -14.73 -12.39
C LEU A 195 -8.84 -15.26 -13.62
N PRO A 196 -10.06 -14.75 -13.89
CA PRO A 196 -10.76 -15.04 -15.14
C PRO A 196 -9.87 -14.67 -16.35
N ALA A 197 -9.84 -15.52 -17.38
CA ALA A 197 -8.96 -15.34 -18.53
C ALA A 197 -9.10 -13.95 -19.19
N ARG A 198 -10.34 -13.43 -19.27
CA ARG A 198 -10.60 -12.09 -19.83
C ARG A 198 -9.88 -10.99 -19.02
N GLU A 199 -9.92 -11.09 -17.70
CA GLU A 199 -9.26 -10.13 -16.80
C GLU A 199 -7.73 -10.24 -16.90
N ALA A 200 -7.20 -11.47 -16.88
CA ALA A 200 -5.79 -11.73 -17.05
C ALA A 200 -5.24 -11.17 -18.36
N HIS A 201 -5.99 -11.26 -19.47
CA HIS A 201 -5.60 -10.68 -20.74
C HIS A 201 -5.64 -9.15 -20.74
N VAL A 202 -6.59 -8.53 -20.06
CA VAL A 202 -6.60 -7.06 -19.89
C VAL A 202 -5.37 -6.61 -19.11
N LEU A 203 -5.06 -7.26 -17.99
CA LEU A 203 -3.87 -6.95 -17.20
C LEU A 203 -2.58 -7.14 -18.02
N ALA A 204 -2.51 -8.16 -18.88
CA ALA A 204 -1.35 -8.40 -19.76
C ALA A 204 -1.06 -7.24 -20.71
N VAL A 205 -2.09 -6.51 -21.19
CA VAL A 205 -1.90 -5.39 -22.12
C VAL A 205 -1.82 -4.03 -21.43
N THR A 206 -2.22 -3.94 -20.16
CA THR A 206 -2.18 -2.71 -19.38
C THR A 206 -1.03 -2.68 -18.36
N GLN A 207 -0.24 -3.74 -18.25
CA GLN A 207 0.88 -3.81 -17.32
C GLN A 207 1.86 -2.64 -17.51
N PRO A 208 2.24 -1.92 -16.44
CA PRO A 208 3.36 -1.01 -16.49
C PRO A 208 4.67 -1.81 -16.61
N PRO A 209 5.67 -1.34 -17.37
CA PRO A 209 6.98 -2.00 -17.42
C PRO A 209 7.75 -1.75 -16.12
N ILE A 210 8.80 -2.54 -15.92
CA ILE A 210 9.81 -2.28 -14.92
C ILE A 210 11.18 -2.11 -15.57
N ALA A 211 11.93 -1.08 -15.20
CA ALA A 211 13.29 -0.92 -15.68
C ALA A 211 14.17 -2.07 -15.19
N THR A 212 15.04 -2.59 -16.07
CA THR A 212 15.96 -3.70 -15.73
C THR A 212 16.91 -3.34 -14.58
N SER A 213 17.21 -2.06 -14.37
CA SER A 213 17.94 -1.54 -13.20
C SER A 213 17.29 -1.93 -11.87
N ALA A 214 15.97 -1.95 -11.79
CA ALA A 214 15.26 -2.35 -10.57
C ALA A 214 15.59 -3.78 -10.12
N ILE A 215 15.98 -4.64 -11.06
CA ILE A 215 16.35 -6.04 -10.78
C ILE A 215 17.83 -6.16 -10.41
N THR A 216 18.68 -5.28 -10.93
CA THR A 216 20.14 -5.34 -10.78
C THR A 216 20.71 -4.38 -9.76
N ASP A 217 19.97 -3.36 -9.34
CA ASP A 217 20.41 -2.43 -8.30
C ASP A 217 20.61 -3.15 -6.96
N PRO A 218 21.73 -2.91 -6.26
CA PRO A 218 21.96 -3.48 -4.94
C PRO A 218 21.09 -2.77 -3.89
N SER A 219 20.51 -3.55 -2.99
CA SER A 219 19.81 -3.02 -1.82
C SER A 219 20.76 -2.30 -0.87
N ARG A 220 20.29 -1.23 -0.25
CA ARG A 220 20.99 -0.49 0.81
C ARG A 220 20.84 -1.20 2.16
N VAL A 221 21.23 -0.52 3.25
CA VAL A 221 20.96 -1.01 4.61
C VAL A 221 19.46 -1.22 4.77
N PRO A 222 19.01 -2.44 5.09
CA PRO A 222 17.58 -2.74 5.07
C PRO A 222 16.89 -2.28 6.35
N ALA A 223 15.74 -1.63 6.19
CA ALA A 223 14.92 -1.13 7.30
C ALA A 223 14.42 -2.22 8.25
N TRP A 224 14.25 -3.46 7.78
CA TRP A 224 13.81 -4.59 8.61
C TRP A 224 14.80 -4.99 9.69
N GLN A 225 16.05 -4.50 9.67
CA GLN A 225 16.99 -4.71 10.77
C GLN A 225 16.61 -3.94 12.04
N THR A 226 15.89 -2.84 11.90
CA THR A 226 15.55 -1.94 13.02
C THR A 226 14.05 -1.75 13.22
N ILE A 227 13.24 -2.01 12.18
CA ILE A 227 11.78 -1.85 12.22
C ILE A 227 11.13 -3.24 12.35
N PRO A 228 10.19 -3.44 13.30
CA PRO A 228 9.41 -4.66 13.41
C PRO A 228 8.76 -5.04 12.07
N SER A 229 8.96 -6.28 11.63
CA SER A 229 8.61 -6.73 10.29
C SER A 229 7.85 -8.04 10.30
N TRP A 230 6.85 -8.16 9.43
CA TRP A 230 6.01 -9.35 9.25
C TRP A 230 5.99 -9.75 7.79
N ALA A 231 5.94 -11.05 7.55
CA ALA A 231 5.76 -11.62 6.21
C ALA A 231 4.42 -12.36 6.13
N VAL A 232 3.68 -12.07 5.07
CA VAL A 232 2.46 -12.77 4.68
C VAL A 232 2.73 -13.41 3.33
N GLY A 233 2.78 -14.73 3.29
CA GLY A 233 3.02 -15.51 2.08
C GLY A 233 1.83 -16.39 1.74
N GLY A 234 1.48 -16.46 0.45
CA GLY A 234 0.53 -17.44 -0.07
C GLY A 234 1.11 -18.86 0.09
N ARG A 235 0.32 -19.80 0.59
CA ARG A 235 0.69 -21.20 0.47
C ARG A 235 0.68 -21.55 -1.01
N ARG A 236 1.84 -21.83 -1.61
CA ARG A 236 1.89 -22.42 -2.96
C ARG A 236 1.07 -23.69 -2.91
N ARG A 237 -0.08 -23.74 -3.59
CA ARG A 237 -0.73 -25.01 -3.86
C ARG A 237 0.24 -25.80 -4.74
N PRO A 238 0.64 -27.03 -4.36
CA PRO A 238 1.40 -27.86 -5.27
C PRO A 238 0.57 -27.97 -6.55
N ARG A 239 1.13 -27.60 -7.70
CA ARG A 239 0.51 -27.93 -8.98
C ARG A 239 0.38 -29.44 -9.01
N HIS A 240 -0.84 -29.95 -9.01
CA HIS A 240 -1.07 -31.36 -9.23
C HIS A 240 -0.58 -31.69 -10.66
N THR A 241 0.67 -32.13 -10.78
CA THR A 241 1.03 -33.00 -11.87
C THR A 241 0.25 -34.27 -11.64
N ALA A 242 -0.66 -34.61 -12.53
CA ALA A 242 -1.36 -35.89 -12.50
C ALA A 242 -0.31 -37.01 -12.44
N GLY A 243 -0.23 -37.71 -11.32
CA GLY A 243 0.63 -38.87 -11.12
C GLY A 243 1.63 -38.71 -9.98
N SER A 244 1.20 -38.81 -8.73
CA SER A 244 1.84 -39.60 -7.66
C SER A 244 1.04 -39.41 -6.38
N ALA A 245 0.38 -40.50 -5.98
CA ALA A 245 -0.15 -40.69 -4.64
C ALA A 245 1.02 -40.94 -3.69
N ALA A 246 1.01 -40.29 -2.54
CA ALA A 246 1.43 -40.80 -1.25
C ALA A 246 2.09 -39.75 -0.34
N GLY A 247 1.53 -39.55 0.82
CA GLY A 247 2.27 -39.64 2.06
C GLY A 247 2.51 -38.37 2.88
N HIS A 248 1.65 -38.15 3.83
CA HIS A 248 1.90 -37.82 5.25
C HIS A 248 2.79 -36.60 5.66
N GLY A 249 2.26 -35.82 6.60
CA GLY A 249 3.04 -35.26 7.69
C GLY A 249 2.86 -33.76 7.92
N GLY A 250 1.89 -33.45 8.80
CA GLY A 250 1.82 -32.06 9.35
C GLY A 250 2.94 -31.84 10.34
N GLU A 251 3.66 -30.73 10.19
CA GLU A 251 4.52 -30.23 11.25
C GLU A 251 4.35 -28.72 11.39
N ARG A 252 3.80 -28.33 12.54
CA ARG A 252 3.67 -26.93 12.97
C ARG A 252 5.04 -26.47 13.44
N ARG A 253 5.69 -25.57 12.72
CA ARG A 253 6.84 -24.84 13.23
C ARG A 253 6.42 -23.51 13.80
N ARG A 254 6.70 -23.32 15.09
CA ARG A 254 6.61 -22.03 15.80
C ARG A 254 7.79 -21.16 15.36
N PRO A 255 7.62 -19.82 15.30
CA PRO A 255 8.74 -18.93 15.04
C PRO A 255 9.66 -18.92 16.29
N HIS A 256 10.92 -19.09 16.05
CA HIS A 256 11.95 -18.82 17.06
C HIS A 256 12.32 -17.34 17.01
N HIS A 257 12.52 -16.81 18.20
CA HIS A 257 12.94 -15.45 18.55
C HIS A 257 14.21 -15.01 17.85
#